data_139659663eb329163bd5fcd930e30d23
#
_entry.id   139659663eb329163bd5fcd930e30d23
#
_cell.length_a   1.000
_cell.length_b   1.000
_cell.length_c   1.000
_cell.angle_alpha   90.00
_cell.angle_beta   90.00
_cell.angle_gamma   90.00
#
_symmetry.space_group_name_H-M   'P 1'
#
loop_
_entity.id
_entity.type
_entity.pdbx_description
1 polymer ?
#
loop_
_entity_poly.entity_id
_entity_poly.type
_entity_poly.pdbx_seq_one_letter_code
_entity_poly.pdbx_strand_id
1 'polypeptide(L)'
;MCIRDSSKPVLYQHFSSKLELYLAVLQRHVENLVSGVRQALRTTTDNRQRLRSAVQAFFDFIEHDGQGYRLIFENDYTTEPQVAAQVRVATESCIDAVFDLISADSGLDPHRARMIAVALVALSVDCARYWLDTDRPISKDDAVDGTVLFAWGGLSHVPLTRS
;
A
#
# COMPACT_ATOMS: atom_id res chain seq x y z
N MET A 1 16.17 23.05 -27.12
CA MET A 1 14.88 22.72 -27.66
C MET A 1 13.92 22.28 -26.56
N CYS A 2 13.07 23.16 -26.16
CA CYS A 2 12.38 23.10 -24.90
C CYS A 2 10.93 22.62 -25.05
N ILE A 3 10.74 21.30 -25.26
CA ILE A 3 9.42 20.66 -25.13
C ILE A 3 8.88 20.81 -23.70
N ARG A 4 9.77 21.05 -22.72
CA ARG A 4 9.40 21.29 -21.32
C ARG A 4 8.68 22.60 -21.06
N ASP A 5 8.92 23.65 -21.86
CA ASP A 5 8.34 24.97 -21.65
C ASP A 5 6.94 25.10 -22.25
N SER A 6 6.59 24.29 -23.27
CA SER A 6 5.25 24.30 -23.86
C SER A 6 4.20 23.54 -23.07
N SER A 7 4.60 22.60 -22.21
CA SER A 7 3.67 21.81 -21.38
C SER A 7 3.29 22.50 -20.07
N LYS A 8 4.14 23.37 -19.51
CA LYS A 8 3.87 24.11 -18.27
C LYS A 8 2.60 24.97 -18.34
N PRO A 9 2.36 25.79 -19.37
CA PRO A 9 1.13 26.61 -19.46
C PRO A 9 -0.14 25.76 -19.53
N VAL A 10 -0.10 24.61 -20.21
CA VAL A 10 -1.25 23.70 -20.33
C VAL A 10 -1.58 23.06 -18.99
N LEU A 11 -0.58 22.65 -18.20
CA LEU A 11 -0.77 22.10 -16.86
C LEU A 11 -1.34 23.15 -15.90
N TYR A 12 -0.87 24.40 -15.95
CA TYR A 12 -1.39 25.51 -15.13
C TYR A 12 -2.80 25.98 -15.53
N GLN A 13 -3.28 25.66 -16.74
CA GLN A 13 -4.67 25.90 -17.12
C GLN A 13 -5.66 24.99 -16.37
N HIS A 14 -5.23 23.78 -15.97
CA HIS A 14 -6.05 22.80 -15.28
C HIS A 14 -5.85 22.81 -13.75
N PHE A 15 -4.69 23.29 -13.26
CA PHE A 15 -4.34 23.29 -11.85
C PHE A 15 -3.88 24.70 -11.43
N SER A 16 -4.50 25.25 -10.39
CA SER A 16 -4.23 26.60 -9.89
C SER A 16 -2.85 26.72 -9.23
N SER A 17 -2.24 25.60 -8.83
CA SER A 17 -0.92 25.56 -8.20
C SER A 17 -0.20 24.23 -8.47
N LYS A 18 1.14 24.26 -8.27
CA LYS A 18 1.98 23.06 -8.32
C LYS A 18 1.55 22.02 -7.27
N LEU A 19 1.12 22.47 -6.09
CA LEU A 19 0.60 21.61 -5.03
C LEU A 19 -0.69 20.93 -5.48
N GLU A 20 -1.60 21.62 -6.11
CA GLU A 20 -2.86 21.05 -6.59
C GLU A 20 -2.64 19.96 -7.65
N LEU A 21 -1.70 20.18 -8.58
CA LEU A 21 -1.27 19.16 -9.53
C LEU A 21 -0.66 17.95 -8.80
N TYR A 22 0.22 18.19 -7.83
CA TYR A 22 0.84 17.13 -7.03
C TYR A 22 -0.22 16.29 -6.32
N LEU A 23 -1.20 16.92 -5.67
CA LEU A 23 -2.29 16.25 -4.96
C LEU A 23 -3.16 15.42 -5.91
N ALA A 24 -3.44 15.90 -7.12
CA ALA A 24 -4.22 15.15 -8.12
C ALA A 24 -3.48 13.90 -8.60
N VAL A 25 -2.18 14.00 -8.84
CA VAL A 25 -1.33 12.86 -9.22
C VAL A 25 -1.21 11.86 -8.07
N LEU A 26 -0.96 12.35 -6.85
CA LEU A 26 -0.91 11.54 -5.64
C LEU A 26 -2.21 10.76 -5.43
N GLN A 27 -3.36 11.42 -5.57
CA GLN A 27 -4.68 10.79 -5.43
C GLN A 27 -4.84 9.59 -6.36
N ARG A 28 -4.42 9.71 -7.61
CA ARG A 28 -4.49 8.61 -8.59
C ARG A 28 -3.64 7.41 -8.17
N HIS A 29 -2.43 7.64 -7.68
CA HIS A 29 -1.56 6.57 -7.20
C HIS A 29 -2.11 5.90 -5.93
N VAL A 30 -2.68 6.68 -5.02
CA VAL A 30 -3.37 6.19 -3.82
C VAL A 30 -4.52 5.27 -4.21
N GLU A 31 -5.37 5.70 -5.13
CA GLU A 31 -6.51 4.90 -5.61
C GLU A 31 -6.06 3.59 -6.24
N ASN A 32 -4.99 3.60 -7.03
CA ASN A 32 -4.43 2.41 -7.65
C ASN A 32 -3.92 1.41 -6.60
N LEU A 33 -3.17 1.88 -5.60
CA LEU A 33 -2.67 1.04 -4.52
C LEU A 33 -3.82 0.40 -3.72
N VAL A 34 -4.74 1.21 -3.23
CA VAL A 34 -5.87 0.75 -2.40
C VAL A 34 -6.76 -0.22 -3.18
N SER A 35 -7.05 0.08 -4.45
CA SER A 35 -7.83 -0.79 -5.33
C SER A 35 -7.12 -2.13 -5.55
N GLY A 36 -5.81 -2.11 -5.81
CA GLY A 36 -5.00 -3.32 -5.99
C GLY A 36 -5.01 -4.22 -4.76
N VAL A 37 -4.82 -3.65 -3.58
CA VAL A 37 -4.86 -4.40 -2.31
C VAL A 37 -6.26 -4.98 -2.06
N ARG A 38 -7.31 -4.19 -2.20
CA ARG A 38 -8.69 -4.66 -2.03
C ARG A 38 -9.05 -5.79 -3.01
N GLN A 39 -8.63 -5.68 -4.25
CA GLN A 39 -8.85 -6.73 -5.25
C GLN A 39 -8.09 -8.02 -4.88
N ALA A 40 -6.82 -7.89 -4.48
CA ALA A 40 -5.99 -9.01 -4.06
C ALA A 40 -6.62 -9.81 -2.90
N LEU A 41 -7.19 -9.12 -1.92
CA LEU A 41 -7.85 -9.75 -0.77
C LEU A 41 -9.15 -10.51 -1.13
N ARG A 42 -9.73 -10.27 -2.30
CA ARG A 42 -10.96 -10.90 -2.77
C ARG A 42 -10.75 -12.07 -3.75
N THR A 43 -9.51 -12.34 -4.15
CA THR A 43 -9.20 -13.36 -5.17
C THR A 43 -9.40 -14.79 -4.71
N THR A 44 -9.42 -15.02 -3.40
CA THR A 44 -9.51 -16.35 -2.79
C THR A 44 -10.19 -16.27 -1.43
N THR A 45 -10.64 -17.39 -0.89
CA THR A 45 -11.13 -17.53 0.49
C THR A 45 -10.08 -18.12 1.43
N ASP A 46 -8.95 -18.59 0.91
CA ASP A 46 -7.82 -19.06 1.71
C ASP A 46 -7.02 -17.89 2.27
N ASN A 47 -6.95 -17.76 3.60
CA ASN A 47 -6.35 -16.61 4.27
C ASN A 47 -4.85 -16.48 4.04
N ARG A 48 -4.12 -17.59 3.87
CA ARG A 48 -2.69 -17.55 3.54
C ARG A 48 -2.47 -17.04 2.12
N GLN A 49 -3.32 -17.45 1.19
CA GLN A 49 -3.29 -16.96 -0.20
C GLN A 49 -3.72 -15.50 -0.27
N ARG A 50 -4.72 -15.08 0.52
CA ARG A 50 -5.10 -13.66 0.63
C ARG A 50 -3.94 -12.79 1.10
N LEU A 51 -3.24 -13.22 2.16
CA LEU A 51 -2.04 -12.54 2.64
C LEU A 51 -0.98 -12.44 1.54
N ARG A 52 -0.70 -13.56 0.85
CA ARG A 52 0.24 -13.57 -0.27
C ARG A 52 -0.17 -12.59 -1.37
N SER A 53 -1.42 -12.61 -1.79
CA SER A 53 -1.93 -11.73 -2.84
C SER A 53 -1.84 -10.25 -2.44
N ALA A 54 -2.12 -9.93 -1.19
CA ALA A 54 -2.00 -8.56 -0.68
C ALA A 54 -0.53 -8.09 -0.61
N VAL A 55 0.38 -8.90 -0.10
CA VAL A 55 1.82 -8.62 -0.10
C VAL A 55 2.32 -8.44 -1.53
N GLN A 56 1.95 -9.36 -2.43
CA GLN A 56 2.29 -9.28 -3.85
C GLN A 56 1.82 -7.94 -4.46
N ALA A 57 0.60 -7.49 -4.13
CA ALA A 57 0.07 -6.23 -4.64
C ALA A 57 0.92 -5.02 -4.23
N PHE A 58 1.47 -4.99 -3.02
CA PHE A 58 2.41 -3.94 -2.60
C PHE A 58 3.72 -3.97 -3.40
N PHE A 59 4.31 -5.15 -3.58
CA PHE A 59 5.54 -5.30 -4.37
C PHE A 59 5.31 -4.96 -5.85
N ASP A 60 4.19 -5.39 -6.42
CA ASP A 60 3.82 -5.06 -7.81
C ASP A 60 3.61 -3.56 -7.99
N PHE A 61 2.94 -2.91 -7.05
CA PHE A 61 2.76 -1.46 -7.07
C PHE A 61 4.11 -0.73 -7.07
N ILE A 62 5.03 -1.12 -6.20
CA ILE A 62 6.38 -0.52 -6.11
C ILE A 62 7.16 -0.74 -7.40
N GLU A 63 7.10 -1.92 -7.97
CA GLU A 63 7.84 -2.26 -9.18
C GLU A 63 7.30 -1.54 -10.42
N HIS A 64 5.99 -1.50 -10.59
CA HIS A 64 5.34 -0.93 -11.76
C HIS A 64 5.05 0.57 -11.63
N ASP A 65 4.88 1.04 -10.42
CA ASP A 65 4.56 2.43 -10.10
C ASP A 65 5.57 3.03 -9.11
N GLY A 66 6.86 2.94 -9.43
CA GLY A 66 7.92 3.50 -8.59
C GLY A 66 7.79 5.01 -8.34
N GLN A 67 7.16 5.75 -9.24
CA GLN A 67 6.84 7.16 -9.03
C GLN A 67 5.73 7.33 -8.01
N GLY A 68 4.67 6.53 -8.11
CA GLY A 68 3.58 6.52 -7.14
C GLY A 68 4.06 6.15 -5.74
N TYR A 69 4.93 5.15 -5.64
CA TYR A 69 5.55 4.78 -4.37
C TYR A 69 6.30 5.96 -3.73
N ARG A 70 7.15 6.65 -4.49
CA ARG A 70 7.90 7.81 -4.00
C ARG A 70 7.00 8.96 -3.59
N LEU A 71 5.93 9.21 -4.36
CA LEU A 71 4.94 10.23 -4.04
C LEU A 71 4.18 9.92 -2.75
N ILE A 72 3.88 8.66 -2.48
CA ILE A 72 3.12 8.25 -1.29
C ILE A 72 4.03 8.13 -0.07
N PHE A 73 5.20 7.48 -0.21
CA PHE A 73 6.02 7.08 0.93
C PHE A 73 7.34 7.84 1.08
N GLU A 74 7.83 8.51 0.04
CA GLU A 74 9.11 9.23 0.01
C GLU A 74 8.92 10.65 -0.55
N ASN A 75 8.04 11.44 0.03
CA ASN A 75 7.79 12.76 -0.52
C ASN A 75 8.53 13.85 0.26
N ASP A 76 9.02 14.85 -0.49
CA ASP A 76 9.62 16.06 0.06
C ASP A 76 8.56 17.02 0.65
N TYR A 77 7.29 16.73 0.41
CA TYR A 77 6.15 17.51 0.89
C TYR A 77 5.53 16.92 2.17
N THR A 78 6.27 16.15 2.95
CA THR A 78 5.79 15.59 4.23
C THR A 78 5.32 16.65 5.21
N THR A 79 5.79 17.89 5.05
CA THR A 79 5.38 19.05 5.86
C THR A 79 4.04 19.66 5.40
N GLU A 80 3.58 19.33 4.18
CA GLU A 80 2.30 19.84 3.67
C GLU A 80 1.13 19.02 4.26
N PRO A 81 0.24 19.63 5.04
CA PRO A 81 -0.85 18.93 5.73
C PRO A 81 -1.77 18.14 4.80
N GLN A 82 -2.01 18.65 3.59
CA GLN A 82 -2.88 18.00 2.61
C GLN A 82 -2.25 16.73 2.03
N VAL A 83 -0.95 16.74 1.78
CA VAL A 83 -0.20 15.57 1.33
C VAL A 83 -0.17 14.50 2.42
N ALA A 84 0.18 14.89 3.64
CA ALA A 84 0.17 13.99 4.79
C ALA A 84 -1.22 13.37 5.03
N ALA A 85 -2.30 14.14 4.83
CA ALA A 85 -3.66 13.65 4.95
C ALA A 85 -3.99 12.59 3.88
N GLN A 86 -3.62 12.79 2.63
CA GLN A 86 -3.85 11.80 1.55
C GLN A 86 -3.06 10.51 1.78
N VAL A 87 -1.80 10.60 2.18
CA VAL A 87 -0.98 9.42 2.51
C VAL A 87 -1.59 8.64 3.67
N ARG A 88 -2.05 9.34 4.70
CA ARG A 88 -2.75 8.71 5.82
C ARG A 88 -4.03 8.00 5.38
N VAL A 89 -4.83 8.63 4.51
CA VAL A 89 -6.05 8.01 3.95
C VAL A 89 -5.70 6.73 3.18
N ALA A 90 -4.63 6.72 2.39
CA ALA A 90 -4.17 5.53 1.68
C ALA A 90 -3.83 4.39 2.65
N THR A 91 -3.02 4.69 3.66
CA THR A 91 -2.60 3.72 4.68
C THR A 91 -3.80 3.18 5.46
N GLU A 92 -4.67 4.07 5.95
CA GLU A 92 -5.89 3.69 6.67
C GLU A 92 -6.84 2.85 5.81
N SER A 93 -7.00 3.17 4.53
CA SER A 93 -7.84 2.38 3.62
C SER A 93 -7.32 0.95 3.40
N CYS A 94 -6.01 0.77 3.34
CA CYS A 94 -5.40 -0.56 3.29
C CYS A 94 -5.60 -1.31 4.62
N ILE A 95 -5.40 -0.63 5.74
CA ILE A 95 -5.63 -1.19 7.08
C ILE A 95 -7.09 -1.61 7.25
N ASP A 96 -8.04 -0.77 6.83
CA ASP A 96 -9.48 -1.07 6.91
C ASP A 96 -9.83 -2.33 6.13
N ALA A 97 -9.30 -2.49 4.91
CA ALA A 97 -9.54 -3.66 4.08
C ALA A 97 -9.04 -4.96 4.75
N VAL A 98 -7.87 -4.92 5.38
CA VAL A 98 -7.31 -6.05 6.12
C VAL A 98 -8.07 -6.29 7.43
N PHE A 99 -8.43 -5.22 8.15
CA PHE A 99 -9.19 -5.28 9.39
C PHE A 99 -10.56 -5.94 9.19
N ASP A 100 -11.28 -5.58 8.13
CA ASP A 100 -12.60 -6.15 7.82
C ASP A 100 -12.51 -7.68 7.64
N LEU A 101 -11.45 -8.15 6.96
CA LEU A 101 -11.22 -9.59 6.80
C LEU A 101 -10.90 -10.29 8.12
N ILE A 102 -9.98 -9.73 8.91
CA ILE A 102 -9.60 -10.32 10.20
C ILE A 102 -10.81 -10.37 11.12
N SER A 103 -11.60 -9.31 11.16
CA SER A 103 -12.79 -9.22 12.00
C SER A 103 -13.87 -10.21 11.58
N ALA A 104 -14.03 -10.46 10.27
CA ALA A 104 -15.01 -11.42 9.76
C ALA A 104 -14.59 -12.88 10.03
N ASP A 105 -13.28 -13.18 9.94
CA ASP A 105 -12.76 -14.54 9.96
C ASP A 105 -12.23 -14.97 11.34
N SER A 106 -12.06 -14.04 12.27
CA SER A 106 -11.53 -14.33 13.61
C SER A 106 -12.48 -13.91 14.72
N GLY A 107 -12.40 -14.57 15.87
CA GLY A 107 -13.12 -14.18 17.08
C GLY A 107 -12.40 -13.12 17.92
N LEU A 108 -11.47 -12.36 17.34
CA LEU A 108 -10.73 -11.32 18.04
C LEU A 108 -11.60 -10.10 18.35
N ASP A 109 -11.31 -9.45 19.47
CA ASP A 109 -11.88 -8.13 19.73
C ASP A 109 -11.39 -7.12 18.68
N PRO A 110 -12.16 -6.06 18.42
CA PRO A 110 -11.85 -5.11 17.35
C PRO A 110 -10.48 -4.42 17.49
N HIS A 111 -10.02 -4.16 18.71
CA HIS A 111 -8.73 -3.50 18.93
C HIS A 111 -7.56 -4.41 18.58
N ARG A 112 -7.65 -5.69 18.93
CA ARG A 112 -6.64 -6.69 18.54
C ARG A 112 -6.63 -6.94 17.05
N ALA A 113 -7.80 -7.07 16.43
CA ALA A 113 -7.94 -7.20 14.97
C ALA A 113 -7.31 -6.00 14.25
N ARG A 114 -7.55 -4.79 14.76
CA ARG A 114 -6.97 -3.56 14.21
C ARG A 114 -5.44 -3.53 14.34
N MET A 115 -4.90 -3.90 15.48
CA MET A 115 -3.45 -3.97 15.68
C MET A 115 -2.78 -4.93 14.68
N ILE A 116 -3.38 -6.09 14.44
CA ILE A 116 -2.85 -7.05 13.47
C ILE A 116 -2.91 -6.48 12.05
N ALA A 117 -4.01 -5.83 11.69
CA ALA A 117 -4.13 -5.18 10.37
C ALA A 117 -3.07 -4.10 10.16
N VAL A 118 -2.83 -3.26 11.16
CA VAL A 118 -1.75 -2.25 11.16
C VAL A 118 -0.39 -2.91 10.97
N ALA A 119 -0.10 -3.96 11.73
CA ALA A 119 1.18 -4.68 11.66
C ALA A 119 1.40 -5.30 10.28
N LEU A 120 0.38 -5.92 9.68
CA LEU A 120 0.48 -6.54 8.35
C LEU A 120 0.73 -5.51 7.24
N VAL A 121 0.04 -4.38 7.28
CA VAL A 121 0.24 -3.32 6.29
C VAL A 121 1.64 -2.70 6.46
N ALA A 122 2.04 -2.37 7.67
CA ALA A 122 3.37 -1.83 7.97
C ALA A 122 4.49 -2.79 7.52
N LEU A 123 4.38 -4.07 7.87
CA LEU A 123 5.34 -5.09 7.43
C LEU A 123 5.45 -5.15 5.91
N SER A 124 4.32 -5.17 5.21
CA SER A 124 4.31 -5.25 3.73
C SER A 124 4.98 -4.04 3.09
N VAL A 125 4.68 -2.84 3.60
CA VAL A 125 5.27 -1.58 3.12
C VAL A 125 6.77 -1.54 3.41
N ASP A 126 7.19 -1.85 4.62
CA ASP A 126 8.60 -1.75 5.02
C ASP A 126 9.47 -2.81 4.35
N CYS A 127 8.98 -4.04 4.18
CA CYS A 127 9.70 -5.06 3.43
C CYS A 127 9.85 -4.68 1.95
N ALA A 128 8.80 -4.18 1.32
CA ALA A 128 8.83 -3.76 -0.07
C ALA A 128 9.74 -2.53 -0.27
N ARG A 129 9.72 -1.58 0.67
CA ARG A 129 10.64 -0.43 0.69
C ARG A 129 12.09 -0.89 0.78
N TYR A 130 12.42 -1.72 1.75
CA TYR A 130 13.78 -2.25 1.91
C TYR A 130 14.27 -2.95 0.63
N TRP A 131 13.42 -3.79 0.02
CA TRP A 131 13.74 -4.48 -1.22
C TRP A 131 14.06 -3.51 -2.36
N LEU A 132 13.28 -2.43 -2.50
CA LEU A 132 13.53 -1.41 -3.52
C LEU A 132 14.80 -0.60 -3.22
N ASP A 133 14.96 -0.13 -1.99
CA ASP A 133 16.07 0.76 -1.56
C ASP A 133 17.43 0.08 -1.62
N THR A 134 17.46 -1.25 -1.48
CA THR A 134 18.68 -2.06 -1.60
C THR A 134 18.93 -2.59 -3.01
N ASP A 135 18.27 -1.99 -4.01
CA ASP A 135 18.41 -2.34 -5.43
C ASP A 135 18.04 -3.81 -5.73
N ARG A 136 16.98 -4.30 -5.10
CA ARG A 136 16.38 -5.63 -5.34
C ARG A 136 17.39 -6.76 -5.17
N PRO A 137 17.95 -6.96 -3.95
CA PRO A 137 19.05 -7.90 -3.70
C PRO A 137 18.66 -9.38 -3.88
N ILE A 138 17.37 -9.68 -3.89
CA ILE A 138 16.76 -10.98 -4.17
C ILE A 138 15.62 -10.82 -5.18
N SER A 139 15.14 -11.91 -5.75
CA SER A 139 13.97 -11.85 -6.64
C SER A 139 12.73 -11.32 -5.92
N LYS A 140 11.80 -10.74 -6.67
CA LYS A 140 10.52 -10.30 -6.11
C LYS A 140 9.76 -11.45 -5.46
N ASP A 141 9.75 -12.61 -6.10
CA ASP A 141 9.08 -13.81 -5.57
C ASP A 141 9.68 -14.24 -4.24
N ASP A 142 11.00 -14.27 -4.10
CA ASP A 142 11.68 -14.58 -2.84
C ASP A 142 11.39 -13.54 -1.75
N ALA A 143 11.32 -12.26 -2.11
CA ALA A 143 10.99 -11.18 -1.19
C ALA A 143 9.54 -11.29 -0.69
N VAL A 144 8.60 -11.56 -1.58
CA VAL A 144 7.19 -11.82 -1.23
C VAL A 144 7.07 -13.06 -0.36
N ASP A 145 7.71 -14.17 -0.75
CA ASP A 145 7.67 -15.43 0.00
C ASP A 145 8.23 -15.27 1.42
N GLY A 146 9.36 -14.58 1.57
CA GLY A 146 9.95 -14.28 2.88
C GLY A 146 9.02 -13.46 3.77
N THR A 147 8.43 -12.41 3.20
CA THR A 147 7.46 -11.55 3.91
C THR A 147 6.22 -12.35 4.34
N VAL A 148 5.67 -13.15 3.45
CA VAL A 148 4.49 -14.01 3.74
C VAL A 148 4.81 -15.06 4.77
N LEU A 149 5.95 -15.73 4.67
CA LEU A 149 6.37 -16.73 5.64
C LEU A 149 6.47 -16.17 7.05
N PHE A 150 7.08 -15.01 7.19
CA PHE A 150 7.20 -14.31 8.46
C PHE A 150 5.83 -13.89 9.02
N ALA A 151 5.02 -13.23 8.21
CA ALA A 151 3.69 -12.77 8.62
C ALA A 151 2.75 -13.93 8.95
N TRP A 152 2.77 -14.99 8.17
CA TRP A 152 1.91 -16.15 8.38
C TRP A 152 2.30 -16.94 9.64
N GLY A 153 3.58 -16.99 9.97
CA GLY A 153 4.06 -17.60 11.23
C GLY A 153 3.41 -16.99 12.46
N GLY A 154 3.20 -15.65 12.44
CA GLY A 154 2.43 -14.95 13.47
C GLY A 154 0.92 -15.14 13.37
N LEU A 155 0.36 -15.02 12.16
CA LEU A 155 -1.08 -15.12 11.92
C LEU A 155 -1.67 -16.51 12.15
N SER A 156 -0.92 -17.56 11.94
CA SER A 156 -1.38 -18.94 12.16
C SER A 156 -1.78 -19.23 13.61
N HIS A 157 -1.37 -18.39 14.56
CA HIS A 157 -1.74 -18.47 15.97
C HIS A 157 -2.95 -17.60 16.36
N VAL A 158 -3.50 -16.83 15.40
CA VAL A 158 -4.72 -16.05 15.62
C VAL A 158 -5.92 -17.00 15.57
N PRO A 159 -6.78 -17.01 16.60
CA PRO A 159 -7.94 -17.88 16.60
C PRO A 159 -8.92 -17.50 15.49
N LEU A 160 -9.36 -18.50 14.73
CA LEU A 160 -10.40 -18.35 13.72
C LEU A 160 -11.74 -18.74 14.31
N THR A 161 -12.78 -17.97 14.02
CA THR A 161 -14.16 -18.40 14.22
C THR A 161 -14.49 -19.44 13.15
N ARG A 162 -14.61 -20.68 13.56
CA ARG A 162 -15.15 -21.72 12.66
C ARG A 162 -16.66 -21.48 12.55
N SER A 163 -17.09 -21.13 11.34
CA SER A 163 -18.51 -21.22 10.96
C SER A 163 -18.91 -22.67 10.76
#